data_accae5cb55dcee3c498b94638bf1bbaa
#
_entry.id   accae5cb55dcee3c498b94638bf1bbaa
#
_cell.length_a   1.000
_cell.length_b   1.000
_cell.length_c   1.000
_cell.angle_alpha   90.00
_cell.angle_beta   90.00
_cell.angle_gamma   90.00
#
_symmetry.space_group_name_H-M   'P 1'
#
loop_
_entity.id
_entity.type
_entity.pdbx_description
1 polymer ?
#
loop_
_entity_poly.entity_id
_entity_poly.type
_entity_poly.pdbx_seq_one_letter_code
_entity_poly.pdbx_strand_id
1 'polypeptide(L)'
;MPHVRFIWFGETNKWVIPHDVRAIVAKKHPDNVTFAGYIKGDVFEGAMSGADAFFFPSLEETEGIVVLEALASHQHVILRDIPVYKGWITDEAVEFATTVEGFEEAIQKVLDGHSQKTEAGYLVAQSRNIDKVAHDLAQVYQKVMEG
;
A
#
# COMPACT_ATOMS: atom_id res chain seq x y z
N MET A 1 8.75 -17.66 1.53
CA MET A 1 8.14 -17.79 0.17
C MET A 1 9.19 -17.58 -0.92
N PRO A 2 10.02 -18.60 -1.26
CA PRO A 2 11.11 -18.45 -2.23
C PRO A 2 10.62 -18.30 -3.70
N HIS A 3 9.38 -18.67 -3.98
CA HIS A 3 8.74 -18.57 -5.30
C HIS A 3 8.10 -17.19 -5.55
N VAL A 4 8.02 -16.32 -4.55
CA VAL A 4 7.50 -14.97 -4.65
C VAL A 4 8.66 -14.00 -4.81
N ARG A 5 8.58 -13.06 -5.76
CA ARG A 5 9.54 -11.99 -5.92
C ARG A 5 9.03 -10.74 -5.20
N PHE A 6 9.82 -10.20 -4.30
CA PHE A 6 9.53 -8.95 -3.61
C PHE A 6 10.41 -7.84 -4.17
N ILE A 7 9.80 -6.72 -4.55
CA ILE A 7 10.50 -5.53 -5.01
C ILE A 7 10.11 -4.38 -4.10
N TRP A 8 11.09 -3.83 -3.39
CA TRP A 8 10.89 -2.66 -2.53
C TRP A 8 11.23 -1.40 -3.30
N PHE A 9 10.26 -0.49 -3.41
CA PHE A 9 10.44 0.85 -3.93
C PHE A 9 10.54 1.84 -2.77
N GLY A 10 11.57 2.66 -2.77
CA GLY A 10 11.81 3.67 -1.74
C GLY A 10 13.29 3.87 -1.48
N GLU A 11 13.64 5.05 -1.02
CA GLU A 11 14.99 5.37 -0.57
C GLU A 11 15.03 5.38 0.95
N THR A 12 15.99 4.66 1.50
CA THR A 12 16.22 4.63 2.93
C THR A 12 17.46 5.45 3.24
N ASN A 13 17.28 6.64 3.82
CA ASN A 13 18.41 7.43 4.31
C ASN A 13 19.04 6.73 5.51
N LYS A 14 20.24 6.18 5.30
CA LYS A 14 20.99 5.39 6.29
C LYS A 14 21.26 6.13 7.61
N TRP A 15 21.16 7.44 7.63
CA TRP A 15 21.41 8.26 8.81
C TRP A 15 20.20 8.45 9.72
N VAL A 16 18.98 8.22 9.21
CA VAL A 16 17.73 8.42 9.97
C VAL A 16 17.03 7.13 10.35
N ILE A 17 17.47 5.98 9.85
CA ILE A 17 16.90 4.68 10.23
C ILE A 17 17.58 4.09 11.46
N PRO A 18 16.84 3.38 12.34
CA PRO A 18 17.39 2.66 13.48
C PRO A 18 18.52 1.70 13.08
N HIS A 19 19.46 1.48 13.99
CA HIS A 19 20.67 0.68 13.72
C HIS A 19 20.35 -0.78 13.33
N ASP A 20 19.36 -1.37 13.95
CA ASP A 20 18.87 -2.73 13.66
C ASP A 20 18.27 -2.84 12.26
N VAL A 21 17.43 -1.88 11.84
CA VAL A 21 16.90 -1.79 10.48
C VAL A 21 18.03 -1.60 9.46
N ARG A 22 19.01 -0.72 9.77
CA ARG A 22 20.20 -0.52 8.94
C ARG A 22 20.99 -1.82 8.75
N ALA A 23 21.16 -2.58 9.82
CA ALA A 23 21.85 -3.86 9.78
C ALA A 23 21.13 -4.89 8.91
N ILE A 24 19.78 -4.88 8.91
CA ILE A 24 18.98 -5.75 8.06
C ILE A 24 19.12 -5.34 6.59
N VAL A 25 18.94 -4.06 6.27
CA VAL A 25 19.05 -3.53 4.89
C VAL A 25 20.45 -3.70 4.30
N ALA A 26 21.48 -3.68 5.14
CA ALA A 26 22.88 -3.86 4.70
C ALA A 26 23.31 -5.31 4.50
N LYS A 27 22.54 -6.29 5.00
CA LYS A 27 22.84 -7.72 4.82
C LYS A 27 22.62 -8.15 3.37
N LYS A 28 23.24 -9.26 2.98
CA LYS A 28 22.89 -9.95 1.75
C LYS A 28 21.43 -10.45 1.87
N HIS A 29 20.59 -10.00 0.97
CA HIS A 29 19.19 -10.42 0.90
C HIS A 29 19.05 -11.74 0.12
N PRO A 30 17.96 -12.48 0.35
CA PRO A 30 17.57 -13.58 -0.54
C PRO A 30 17.43 -13.10 -1.99
N ASP A 31 17.72 -13.98 -2.95
CA ASP A 31 17.74 -13.63 -4.37
C ASP A 31 16.34 -13.19 -4.90
N ASN A 32 15.28 -13.50 -4.17
CA ASN A 32 13.92 -13.10 -4.49
C ASN A 32 13.50 -11.75 -3.86
N VAL A 33 14.42 -11.02 -3.21
CA VAL A 33 14.17 -9.69 -2.63
C VAL A 33 15.06 -8.66 -3.30
N THR A 34 14.47 -7.62 -3.87
CA THR A 34 15.16 -6.52 -4.55
C THR A 34 14.82 -5.19 -3.92
N PHE A 35 15.82 -4.39 -3.57
CA PHE A 35 15.67 -2.99 -3.20
C PHE A 35 15.95 -2.13 -4.42
N ALA A 36 14.90 -1.60 -5.05
CA ALA A 36 14.98 -0.85 -6.30
C ALA A 36 15.42 0.62 -6.10
N GLY A 37 15.41 1.12 -4.85
CA GLY A 37 15.67 2.52 -4.56
C GLY A 37 14.46 3.43 -4.84
N TYR A 38 14.70 4.74 -4.85
CA TYR A 38 13.65 5.73 -5.13
C TYR A 38 13.40 5.81 -6.63
N ILE A 39 12.27 5.28 -7.06
CA ILE A 39 11.82 5.27 -8.46
C ILE A 39 10.46 5.94 -8.53
N LYS A 40 10.21 6.69 -9.60
CA LYS A 40 8.94 7.39 -9.87
C LYS A 40 8.68 7.47 -11.38
N GLY A 41 7.51 8.00 -11.76
CA GLY A 41 7.06 8.09 -13.14
C GLY A 41 6.73 6.72 -13.72
N ASP A 42 6.84 6.57 -15.03
CA ASP A 42 6.36 5.41 -15.79
C ASP A 42 6.84 4.06 -15.27
N VAL A 43 8.06 4.00 -14.69
CA VAL A 43 8.61 2.75 -14.14
C VAL A 43 7.86 2.34 -12.87
N PHE A 44 7.55 3.31 -12.00
CA PHE A 44 6.77 3.05 -10.78
C PHE A 44 5.31 2.71 -11.14
N GLU A 45 4.70 3.45 -12.07
CA GLU A 45 3.35 3.20 -12.56
C GLU A 45 3.25 1.82 -13.24
N GLY A 46 4.25 1.46 -14.04
CA GLY A 46 4.35 0.13 -14.64
C GLY A 46 4.49 -0.99 -13.60
N ALA A 47 5.25 -0.77 -12.53
CA ALA A 47 5.35 -1.71 -11.42
C ALA A 47 4.03 -1.85 -10.66
N MET A 48 3.35 -0.71 -10.39
CA MET A 48 2.02 -0.71 -9.76
C MET A 48 0.98 -1.47 -10.58
N SER A 49 1.02 -1.33 -11.92
CA SER A 49 0.03 -1.98 -12.80
C SER A 49 0.39 -3.43 -13.13
N GLY A 50 1.66 -3.80 -13.06
CA GLY A 50 2.18 -5.09 -13.53
C GLY A 50 2.51 -6.10 -12.43
N ALA A 51 2.46 -5.72 -11.16
CA ALA A 51 2.67 -6.64 -10.04
C ALA A 51 1.40 -7.48 -9.78
N ASP A 52 1.58 -8.68 -9.21
CA ASP A 52 0.44 -9.52 -8.80
C ASP A 52 -0.24 -8.97 -7.54
N ALA A 53 0.50 -8.27 -6.68
CA ALA A 53 -0.03 -7.65 -5.47
C ALA A 53 0.82 -6.46 -5.03
N PHE A 54 0.18 -5.49 -4.39
CA PHE A 54 0.80 -4.45 -3.61
C PHE A 54 0.82 -4.84 -2.13
N PHE A 55 2.02 -5.00 -1.57
CA PHE A 55 2.23 -5.44 -0.19
C PHE A 55 2.79 -4.30 0.66
N PHE A 56 2.03 -3.86 1.66
CA PHE A 56 2.37 -2.70 2.49
C PHE A 56 2.19 -3.01 3.98
N PRO A 57 3.18 -3.65 4.62
CA PRO A 57 3.12 -4.09 6.01
C PRO A 57 3.52 -3.01 7.02
N SER A 58 3.33 -1.73 6.70
CA SER A 58 3.70 -0.59 7.53
C SER A 58 3.11 -0.71 8.94
N LEU A 59 3.92 -0.41 9.96
CA LEU A 59 3.48 -0.46 11.37
C LEU A 59 2.70 0.79 11.76
N GLU A 60 3.03 1.92 11.14
CA GLU A 60 2.39 3.21 11.36
C GLU A 60 2.32 3.98 10.04
N GLU A 61 1.25 4.72 9.84
CA GLU A 61 1.02 5.58 8.69
C GLU A 61 0.27 6.84 9.10
N THR A 62 0.45 7.90 8.33
CA THR A 62 -0.34 9.13 8.49
C THR A 62 -1.61 9.09 7.66
N GLU A 63 -1.56 8.60 6.42
CA GLU A 63 -2.69 8.52 5.50
C GLU A 63 -2.58 7.30 4.57
N GLY A 64 -1.38 7.02 4.05
CA GLY A 64 -1.16 5.90 3.13
C GLY A 64 -1.57 6.23 1.70
N ILE A 65 -1.14 7.38 1.15
CA ILE A 65 -1.45 7.80 -0.23
C ILE A 65 -1.08 6.71 -1.24
N VAL A 66 0.05 6.03 -1.06
CA VAL A 66 0.47 4.92 -1.92
C VAL A 66 -0.52 3.75 -1.94
N VAL A 67 -1.30 3.58 -0.88
CA VAL A 67 -2.38 2.59 -0.83
C VAL A 67 -3.52 3.00 -1.77
N LEU A 68 -3.89 4.30 -1.79
CA LEU A 68 -4.87 4.81 -2.75
C LEU A 68 -4.40 4.66 -4.20
N GLU A 69 -3.12 4.89 -4.47
CA GLU A 69 -2.51 4.69 -5.79
C GLU A 69 -2.59 3.21 -6.21
N ALA A 70 -2.30 2.28 -5.32
CA ALA A 70 -2.42 0.85 -5.59
C ALA A 70 -3.87 0.42 -5.83
N LEU A 71 -4.82 0.89 -5.01
CA LEU A 71 -6.25 0.63 -5.20
C LEU A 71 -6.76 1.22 -6.52
N ALA A 72 -6.33 2.44 -6.88
CA ALA A 72 -6.68 3.09 -8.15
C ALA A 72 -6.12 2.34 -9.38
N SER A 73 -5.04 1.59 -9.20
CA SER A 73 -4.42 0.75 -10.24
C SER A 73 -5.01 -0.66 -10.29
N HIS A 74 -6.15 -0.93 -9.64
CA HIS A 74 -6.79 -2.25 -9.53
C HIS A 74 -5.87 -3.36 -8.98
N GLN A 75 -4.92 -2.99 -8.12
CA GLN A 75 -4.04 -3.97 -7.49
C GLN A 75 -4.75 -4.79 -6.41
N HIS A 76 -4.32 -6.04 -6.24
CA HIS A 76 -4.56 -6.76 -5.01
C HIS A 76 -3.73 -6.15 -3.89
N VAL A 77 -4.38 -5.52 -2.93
CA VAL A 77 -3.70 -4.79 -1.86
C VAL A 77 -3.70 -5.60 -0.58
N ILE A 78 -2.51 -5.77 0.01
CA ILE A 78 -2.30 -6.49 1.26
C ILE A 78 -1.71 -5.52 2.27
N LEU A 79 -2.44 -5.25 3.35
CA LEU A 79 -2.12 -4.23 4.35
C LEU A 79 -1.94 -4.83 5.75
N ARG A 80 -1.18 -4.14 6.57
CA ARG A 80 -1.28 -4.34 8.01
C ARG A 80 -2.57 -3.71 8.53
N ASP A 81 -3.31 -4.45 9.37
CA ASP A 81 -4.48 -3.89 10.08
C ASP A 81 -4.00 -2.89 11.14
N ILE A 82 -4.03 -1.61 10.79
CA ILE A 82 -3.66 -0.49 11.64
C ILE A 82 -4.77 0.57 11.69
N PRO A 83 -4.83 1.38 12.77
CA PRO A 83 -5.95 2.30 12.99
C PRO A 83 -6.21 3.31 11.88
N VAL A 84 -5.19 3.74 11.13
CA VAL A 84 -5.31 4.76 10.06
C VAL A 84 -6.26 4.33 8.94
N TYR A 85 -6.42 3.04 8.69
CA TYR A 85 -7.29 2.51 7.64
C TYR A 85 -8.74 2.34 8.09
N LYS A 86 -9.00 2.37 9.41
CA LYS A 86 -10.36 2.20 9.95
C LYS A 86 -11.27 3.34 9.50
N GLY A 87 -12.47 2.97 9.06
CA GLY A 87 -13.49 3.91 8.62
C GLY A 87 -13.43 4.31 7.15
N TRP A 88 -12.42 3.82 6.39
CA TRP A 88 -12.36 4.09 4.96
C TRP A 88 -11.88 2.92 4.09
N ILE A 89 -11.17 1.94 4.65
CA ILE A 89 -10.86 0.66 3.99
C ILE A 89 -11.49 -0.46 4.81
N THR A 90 -12.11 -1.42 4.13
CA THR A 90 -12.67 -2.62 4.71
C THR A 90 -11.98 -3.87 4.16
N ASP A 91 -12.21 -5.00 4.81
CA ASP A 91 -11.76 -6.32 4.36
C ASP A 91 -12.43 -6.79 3.05
N GLU A 92 -13.43 -6.07 2.54
CA GLU A 92 -13.98 -6.27 1.21
C GLU A 92 -13.07 -5.71 0.11
N ALA A 93 -12.25 -4.69 0.43
CA ALA A 93 -11.41 -3.97 -0.52
C ALA A 93 -9.94 -4.44 -0.52
N VAL A 94 -9.46 -4.99 0.60
CA VAL A 94 -8.05 -5.38 0.79
C VAL A 94 -7.94 -6.66 1.60
N GLU A 95 -6.77 -7.31 1.55
CA GLU A 95 -6.42 -8.35 2.52
C GLU A 95 -5.70 -7.70 3.71
N PHE A 96 -6.21 -7.92 4.92
CA PHE A 96 -5.56 -7.47 6.16
C PHE A 96 -4.82 -8.58 6.84
N ALA A 97 -3.65 -8.28 7.41
CA ALA A 97 -2.90 -9.19 8.28
C ALA A 97 -2.11 -8.40 9.34
N THR A 98 -1.72 -9.07 10.42
CA THR A 98 -0.93 -8.49 11.52
C THR A 98 0.34 -9.27 11.84
N THR A 99 0.40 -10.54 11.45
CA THR A 99 1.54 -11.45 11.68
C THR A 99 2.21 -11.83 10.37
N VAL A 100 3.42 -12.37 10.45
CA VAL A 100 4.15 -12.85 9.26
C VAL A 100 3.36 -13.97 8.57
N GLU A 101 2.85 -14.92 9.33
CA GLU A 101 2.06 -16.04 8.84
C GLU A 101 0.77 -15.55 8.14
N GLY A 102 0.08 -14.56 8.73
CA GLY A 102 -1.11 -13.96 8.11
C GLY A 102 -0.80 -13.24 6.80
N PHE A 103 0.36 -12.59 6.70
CA PHE A 103 0.81 -12.00 5.44
C PHE A 103 1.15 -13.07 4.39
N GLU A 104 1.79 -14.16 4.79
CA GLU A 104 2.08 -15.28 3.87
C GLU A 104 0.78 -15.89 3.33
N GLU A 105 -0.23 -16.10 4.20
CA GLU A 105 -1.55 -16.59 3.80
C GLU A 105 -2.26 -15.62 2.84
N ALA A 106 -2.22 -14.30 3.13
CA ALA A 106 -2.83 -13.28 2.27
C ALA A 106 -2.17 -13.22 0.88
N ILE A 107 -0.83 -13.28 0.83
CA ILE A 107 -0.09 -13.33 -0.44
C ILE A 107 -0.46 -14.61 -1.21
N GLN A 108 -0.45 -15.77 -0.55
CA GLN A 108 -0.79 -17.03 -1.20
C GLN A 108 -2.22 -17.01 -1.75
N LYS A 109 -3.17 -16.47 -0.99
CA LYS A 109 -4.58 -16.31 -1.42
C LYS A 109 -4.71 -15.48 -2.70
N VAL A 110 -3.92 -14.41 -2.84
CA VAL A 110 -3.88 -13.60 -4.07
C VAL A 110 -3.30 -14.41 -5.23
N LEU A 111 -2.15 -15.06 -5.02
CA LEU A 111 -1.46 -15.83 -6.06
C LEU A 111 -2.29 -17.03 -6.56
N ASP A 112 -3.10 -17.62 -5.69
CA ASP A 112 -4.02 -18.72 -6.05
C ASP A 112 -5.30 -18.23 -6.72
N GLY A 113 -5.47 -16.92 -6.92
CA GLY A 113 -6.65 -16.32 -7.53
C GLY A 113 -7.91 -16.34 -6.64
N HIS A 114 -7.74 -16.56 -5.34
CA HIS A 114 -8.84 -16.62 -4.38
C HIS A 114 -9.24 -15.25 -3.79
N SER A 115 -8.51 -14.17 -4.13
CA SER A 115 -8.89 -12.80 -3.78
C SER A 115 -9.61 -12.14 -4.96
N GLN A 116 -10.79 -11.55 -4.70
CA GLN A 116 -11.64 -10.88 -5.70
C GLN A 116 -11.95 -9.44 -5.23
N LYS A 117 -10.96 -8.73 -4.70
CA LYS A 117 -11.15 -7.46 -4.00
C LYS A 117 -10.75 -6.21 -4.80
N THR A 118 -10.17 -6.37 -5.98
CA THR A 118 -9.62 -5.27 -6.78
C THR A 118 -10.66 -4.23 -7.17
N GLU A 119 -11.88 -4.69 -7.54
CA GLU A 119 -12.97 -3.78 -7.90
C GLU A 119 -13.48 -2.98 -6.70
N ALA A 120 -13.70 -3.64 -5.57
CA ALA A 120 -14.09 -2.96 -4.33
C ALA A 120 -13.00 -1.96 -3.88
N GLY A 121 -11.73 -2.33 -4.00
CA GLY A 121 -10.59 -1.45 -3.76
C GLY A 121 -10.58 -0.22 -4.67
N TYR A 122 -10.81 -0.40 -5.96
CA TYR A 122 -10.92 0.69 -6.93
C TYR A 122 -12.05 1.67 -6.58
N LEU A 123 -13.22 1.18 -6.17
CA LEU A 123 -14.32 2.03 -5.73
C LEU A 123 -13.97 2.85 -4.48
N VAL A 124 -13.19 2.30 -3.56
CA VAL A 124 -12.65 3.05 -2.42
C VAL A 124 -11.75 4.19 -2.91
N ALA A 125 -10.82 3.95 -3.83
CA ALA A 125 -9.99 5.00 -4.40
C ALA A 125 -10.80 6.08 -5.12
N GLN A 126 -11.79 5.69 -5.92
CA GLN A 126 -12.68 6.63 -6.60
C GLN A 126 -13.44 7.54 -5.63
N SER A 127 -13.89 7.00 -4.50
CA SER A 127 -14.62 7.77 -3.49
C SER A 127 -13.75 8.85 -2.81
N ARG A 128 -12.43 8.81 -3.01
CA ARG A 128 -11.41 9.69 -2.43
C ARG A 128 -10.58 10.42 -3.49
N ASN A 129 -11.11 10.56 -4.69
CA ASN A 129 -10.44 11.31 -5.75
C ASN A 129 -10.33 12.80 -5.42
N ILE A 130 -9.43 13.50 -6.11
CA ILE A 130 -9.10 14.89 -5.84
C ILE A 130 -10.32 15.81 -6.00
N ASP A 131 -11.20 15.55 -6.96
CA ASP A 131 -12.40 16.37 -7.20
C ASP A 131 -13.37 16.27 -6.02
N LYS A 132 -13.57 15.05 -5.50
CA LYS A 132 -14.41 14.82 -4.32
C LYS A 132 -13.85 15.53 -3.09
N VAL A 133 -12.55 15.39 -2.84
CA VAL A 133 -11.86 16.03 -1.71
C VAL A 133 -11.94 17.56 -1.84
N ALA A 134 -11.71 18.12 -3.03
CA ALA A 134 -11.82 19.54 -3.29
C ALA A 134 -13.24 20.07 -3.04
N HIS A 135 -14.26 19.33 -3.50
CA HIS A 135 -15.66 19.68 -3.26
C HIS A 135 -16.00 19.69 -1.76
N ASP A 136 -15.62 18.62 -1.03
CA ASP A 136 -15.89 18.50 0.41
C ASP A 136 -15.19 19.62 1.20
N LEU A 137 -13.95 19.96 0.82
CA LEU A 137 -13.20 21.06 1.42
C LEU A 137 -13.86 22.42 1.17
N ALA A 138 -14.35 22.67 -0.07
CA ALA A 138 -15.06 23.89 -0.39
C ALA A 138 -16.34 24.04 0.45
N GLN A 139 -17.07 22.95 0.69
CA GLN A 139 -18.25 22.98 1.58
C GLN A 139 -17.88 23.34 3.03
N VAL A 140 -16.74 22.85 3.53
CA VAL A 140 -16.27 23.21 4.88
C VAL A 140 -16.00 24.73 4.96
N TYR A 141 -15.31 25.30 3.97
CA TYR A 141 -15.06 26.73 3.90
C TYR A 141 -16.36 27.56 3.85
N GLN A 142 -17.33 27.15 3.05
CA GLN A 142 -18.63 27.83 3.00
C GLN A 142 -19.31 27.85 4.36
N LYS A 143 -19.40 26.72 5.05
CA LYS A 143 -19.99 26.64 6.39
C LYS A 143 -19.30 27.56 7.40
N VAL A 144 -17.97 27.66 7.34
CA VAL A 144 -17.21 28.55 8.24
C VAL A 144 -17.46 30.03 7.94
N MET A 145 -17.69 30.39 6.67
CA MET A 145 -17.99 31.79 6.29
C MET A 145 -19.43 32.22 6.58
N GLU A 146 -20.37 31.26 6.64
CA GLU A 146 -21.79 31.52 6.91
C GLU A 146 -22.16 31.52 8.42
N GLY A 147 -21.26 30.98 9.26
CA GLY A 147 -21.47 30.84 10.72
C GLY A 147 -20.83 31.91 11.55
#